data_d3a85241adf4dd40dc62b23b0a701a8e
#
_entry.id   d3a85241adf4dd40dc62b23b0a701a8e
#
_cell.length_a   1.000
_cell.length_b   1.000
_cell.length_c   1.000
_cell.angle_alpha   90.00
_cell.angle_beta   90.00
_cell.angle_gamma   90.00
#
_symmetry.space_group_name_H-M   'P 1'
#
loop_
_entity.id
_entity.type
_entity.pdbx_description
1 polymer ?
#
loop_
_entity_poly.entity_id
_entity_poly.type
_entity_poly.pdbx_seq_one_letter_code
_entity_poly.pdbx_strand_id
1 'polypeptide(L)'
;MYLIAACLSLVLAGISSVRAAPPGLMEGHLKIVSLKQVEVGDEMPRPAVPAETYAEYPLIILSQDGTKEISRVIADENGNYHATLPPGDYILDVQGRVAKRLRARPQQFKVVSNQTVRVDMDIDTGIR
;
A
#
# COMPACT_ATOMS: atom_id res chain seq x y z
N MET A 1 43.87 20.48 18.02
CA MET A 1 42.61 20.62 18.70
C MET A 1 41.56 21.33 17.86
N TYR A 2 41.94 22.44 17.35
CA TYR A 2 41.02 23.23 16.51
C TYR A 2 40.60 22.47 15.26
N LEU A 3 41.49 21.67 14.73
CA LEU A 3 41.22 20.92 13.54
C LEU A 3 40.11 19.87 13.73
N ILE A 4 40.04 19.34 14.93
CA ILE A 4 39.05 18.32 15.21
C ILE A 4 37.65 18.91 15.13
N ALA A 5 37.48 20.10 15.66
CA ALA A 5 36.18 20.75 15.62
C ALA A 5 35.74 21.05 14.19
N ALA A 6 36.66 21.45 13.37
CA ALA A 6 36.35 21.73 11.98
C ALA A 6 35.91 20.48 11.22
N CYS A 7 36.55 19.36 11.52
CA CYS A 7 36.18 18.11 10.88
C CYS A 7 34.78 17.70 11.24
N LEU A 8 34.41 17.89 12.48
CA LEU A 8 33.07 17.54 12.90
C LEU A 8 32.01 18.32 12.14
N SER A 9 32.25 19.58 11.94
CA SER A 9 31.30 20.41 11.20
C SER A 9 31.11 19.91 9.79
N LEU A 10 32.18 19.49 9.15
CA LEU A 10 32.11 18.96 7.81
C LEU A 10 31.29 17.69 7.73
N VAL A 11 31.45 16.83 8.71
CA VAL A 11 30.69 15.59 8.71
C VAL A 11 29.20 15.85 8.77
N LEU A 12 28.79 16.78 9.59
CA LEU A 12 27.38 17.11 9.70
C LEU A 12 26.84 17.68 8.40
N ALA A 13 27.59 18.53 7.76
CA ALA A 13 27.16 19.09 6.49
C ALA A 13 27.03 18.01 5.44
N GLY A 14 27.95 17.05 5.44
CA GLY A 14 27.88 15.94 4.52
C GLY A 14 26.64 15.11 4.70
N ILE A 15 26.25 14.85 5.94
CA ILE A 15 25.07 14.06 6.21
C ILE A 15 23.83 14.76 5.69
N SER A 16 23.70 16.05 5.90
CA SER A 16 22.49 16.75 5.47
C SER A 16 22.37 16.79 3.96
N SER A 17 23.48 16.75 3.24
CA SER A 17 23.44 16.82 1.78
C SER A 17 23.08 15.47 1.14
N VAL A 18 23.07 14.39 1.91
CA VAL A 18 22.79 13.06 1.38
C VAL A 18 21.33 12.69 1.54
N ARG A 19 20.50 13.64 1.77
CA ARG A 19 19.11 13.38 1.99
C ARG A 19 18.43 12.82 0.76
N ALA A 20 17.54 11.82 0.99
CA ALA A 20 16.79 11.23 -0.10
C ALA A 20 15.80 12.24 -0.67
N ALA A 21 15.33 11.97 -1.86
CA ALA A 21 14.31 12.79 -2.49
C ALA A 21 13.03 12.77 -1.66
N PRO A 22 12.19 13.81 -1.78
CA PRO A 22 10.91 13.80 -1.05
C PRO A 22 10.07 12.59 -1.43
N PRO A 23 9.25 12.11 -0.51
CA PRO A 23 8.40 10.97 -0.81
C PRO A 23 7.29 11.33 -1.76
N GLY A 24 6.68 10.29 -2.32
CA GLY A 24 5.45 10.41 -3.07
C GLY A 24 4.33 9.74 -2.31
N LEU A 25 3.13 9.82 -2.87
CA LEU A 25 1.93 9.24 -2.26
C LEU A 25 1.35 8.20 -3.17
N MET A 26 1.00 7.04 -2.60
CA MET A 26 0.22 6.02 -3.27
C MET A 26 -1.16 6.01 -2.62
N GLU A 27 -2.21 5.97 -3.43
CA GLU A 27 -3.56 5.87 -2.91
C GLU A 27 -4.38 4.99 -3.82
N GLY A 28 -5.47 4.46 -3.30
CA GLY A 28 -6.33 3.61 -4.08
C GLY A 28 -7.56 3.19 -3.31
N HIS A 29 -8.31 2.30 -3.93
CA HIS A 29 -9.55 1.79 -3.37
C HIS A 29 -9.53 0.27 -3.42
N LEU A 30 -9.94 -0.35 -2.32
CA LEU A 30 -10.03 -1.80 -2.21
C LEU A 30 -11.47 -2.22 -2.46
N LYS A 31 -11.65 -3.11 -3.42
CA LYS A 31 -12.96 -3.67 -3.72
C LYS A 31 -12.93 -5.15 -3.35
N ILE A 32 -13.87 -5.56 -2.53
CA ILE A 32 -13.98 -6.94 -2.12
C ILE A 32 -15.23 -7.52 -2.73
N VAL A 33 -15.07 -8.57 -3.51
CA VAL A 33 -16.15 -9.22 -4.24
C VAL A 33 -16.37 -10.59 -3.66
N SER A 34 -17.63 -10.94 -3.45
CA SER A 34 -18.01 -12.26 -3.02
C SER A 34 -19.20 -12.69 -3.87
N LEU A 35 -19.14 -13.89 -4.42
CA LEU A 35 -20.23 -14.41 -5.23
C LEU A 35 -21.50 -14.55 -4.45
N LYS A 36 -21.36 -14.78 -3.15
CA LYS A 36 -22.51 -14.94 -2.31
C LYS A 36 -23.40 -13.72 -2.29
N GLN A 37 -22.83 -12.55 -2.49
CA GLN A 37 -23.59 -11.31 -2.47
C GLN A 37 -24.44 -11.11 -3.71
N VAL A 38 -24.11 -11.80 -4.78
CA VAL A 38 -24.83 -11.64 -6.04
C VAL A 38 -26.26 -12.16 -5.92
N GLU A 39 -26.49 -13.06 -5.03
CA GLU A 39 -27.81 -13.68 -4.90
C GLU A 39 -28.78 -12.88 -4.04
N VAL A 40 -28.30 -11.81 -3.44
CA VAL A 40 -29.18 -10.97 -2.63
C VAL A 40 -30.18 -10.29 -3.53
N GLY A 41 -31.39 -10.15 -3.07
CA GLY A 41 -32.47 -9.62 -3.87
C GLY A 41 -32.14 -8.35 -4.60
N ASP A 42 -32.64 -8.24 -5.79
CA ASP A 42 -32.32 -7.12 -6.66
C ASP A 42 -32.99 -5.84 -6.24
N GLU A 43 -34.07 -5.93 -5.49
CA GLU A 43 -34.80 -4.77 -5.08
C GLU A 43 -34.10 -3.96 -4.01
N MET A 44 -33.16 -4.55 -3.33
CA MET A 44 -32.53 -3.89 -2.20
C MET A 44 -31.15 -3.38 -2.58
N PRO A 45 -30.81 -2.18 -2.15
CA PRO A 45 -29.48 -1.70 -2.38
C PRO A 45 -28.47 -2.63 -1.71
N ARG A 46 -27.36 -2.84 -2.37
CA ARG A 46 -26.32 -3.66 -1.79
C ARG A 46 -25.72 -2.92 -0.61
N PRO A 47 -25.64 -3.55 0.56
CA PRO A 47 -25.04 -2.87 1.69
C PRO A 47 -23.54 -2.63 1.47
N ALA A 48 -23.06 -1.57 2.08
CA ALA A 48 -21.62 -1.30 2.02
C ALA A 48 -20.88 -2.40 2.76
N VAL A 49 -19.64 -2.63 2.33
CA VAL A 49 -18.77 -3.57 3.01
C VAL A 49 -18.46 -3.04 4.39
N PRO A 50 -18.65 -3.85 5.44
CA PRO A 50 -18.32 -3.38 6.79
C PRO A 50 -16.83 -3.07 6.93
N ALA A 51 -16.51 -2.10 7.77
CA ALA A 51 -15.12 -1.72 8.00
C ALA A 51 -14.29 -2.91 8.48
N GLU A 52 -14.88 -3.77 9.29
CA GLU A 52 -14.17 -4.94 9.80
C GLU A 52 -13.73 -5.87 8.68
N THR A 53 -14.48 -5.91 7.59
CA THR A 53 -14.11 -6.76 6.46
C THR A 53 -12.84 -6.27 5.80
N TYR A 54 -12.70 -4.97 5.66
CA TYR A 54 -11.47 -4.42 5.08
C TYR A 54 -10.27 -4.77 5.97
N ALA A 55 -10.45 -4.75 7.28
CA ALA A 55 -9.36 -5.05 8.19
C ALA A 55 -8.90 -6.51 8.09
N GLU A 56 -9.77 -7.40 7.61
CA GLU A 56 -9.40 -8.80 7.43
C GLU A 56 -8.49 -9.00 6.22
N TYR A 57 -8.36 -8.01 5.36
CA TYR A 57 -7.56 -8.12 4.16
C TYR A 57 -6.55 -6.97 4.09
N PRO A 58 -5.57 -6.96 5.01
CA PRO A 58 -4.55 -5.91 4.95
C PRO A 58 -3.78 -5.99 3.65
N LEU A 59 -3.42 -4.83 3.14
CA LEU A 59 -2.61 -4.75 1.94
C LEU A 59 -1.15 -4.60 2.35
N ILE A 60 -0.27 -5.21 1.57
CA ILE A 60 1.16 -5.09 1.83
C ILE A 60 1.83 -4.47 0.62
N ILE A 61 2.82 -3.65 0.90
CA ILE A 61 3.62 -3.02 -0.13
C ILE A 61 4.98 -3.69 -0.09
N LEU A 62 5.36 -4.30 -1.21
CA LEU A 62 6.57 -5.09 -1.29
C LEU A 62 7.61 -4.38 -2.13
N SER A 63 8.86 -4.75 -1.93
CA SER A 63 9.93 -4.31 -2.80
C SER A 63 9.67 -4.77 -4.23
N GLN A 64 10.40 -4.19 -5.17
CA GLN A 64 10.21 -4.48 -6.59
C GLN A 64 10.31 -5.97 -6.92
N ASP A 65 11.19 -6.67 -6.22
CA ASP A 65 11.37 -8.10 -6.45
C ASP A 65 10.40 -8.96 -5.64
N GLY A 66 9.55 -8.33 -4.82
CA GLY A 66 8.54 -9.06 -4.06
C GLY A 66 9.06 -9.80 -2.84
N THR A 67 10.33 -9.61 -2.47
CA THR A 67 10.91 -10.39 -1.39
C THR A 67 10.85 -9.72 -0.02
N LYS A 68 10.61 -8.41 0.02
CA LYS A 68 10.68 -7.68 1.28
C LYS A 68 9.42 -6.83 1.46
N GLU A 69 8.81 -6.95 2.62
CA GLU A 69 7.66 -6.10 2.95
C GLU A 69 8.17 -4.73 3.36
N ILE A 70 7.75 -3.71 2.64
CA ILE A 70 8.15 -2.33 2.90
C ILE A 70 7.17 -1.67 3.87
N SER A 71 5.87 -1.91 3.66
CA SER A 71 4.85 -1.26 4.47
C SER A 71 3.57 -2.08 4.40
N ARG A 72 2.63 -1.74 5.28
CA ARG A 72 1.33 -2.41 5.33
C ARG A 72 0.27 -1.35 5.52
N VAL A 73 -0.84 -1.49 4.78
CA VAL A 73 -1.96 -0.55 4.89
C VAL A 73 -3.26 -1.31 5.05
N ILE A 74 -4.17 -0.69 5.78
CA ILE A 74 -5.52 -1.23 5.94
C ILE A 74 -6.46 -0.19 5.38
N ALA A 75 -7.38 -0.63 4.52
CA ALA A 75 -8.36 0.29 3.94
C ALA A 75 -9.30 0.78 5.04
N ASP A 76 -9.76 2.01 4.88
CA ASP A 76 -10.68 2.60 5.84
C ASP A 76 -12.09 2.08 5.60
N GLU A 77 -13.07 2.66 6.29
CA GLU A 77 -14.44 2.18 6.22
C GLU A 77 -15.06 2.33 4.84
N ASN A 78 -14.47 3.17 4.00
CA ASN A 78 -14.93 3.37 2.64
C ASN A 78 -14.12 2.56 1.64
N GLY A 79 -13.16 1.77 2.11
CA GLY A 79 -12.31 0.99 1.24
C GLY A 79 -11.13 1.74 0.67
N ASN A 80 -10.90 2.96 1.11
CA ASN A 80 -9.80 3.78 0.61
C ASN A 80 -8.55 3.55 1.44
N TYR A 81 -7.40 3.62 0.79
CA TYR A 81 -6.12 3.48 1.46
C TYR A 81 -5.09 4.40 0.83
N HIS A 82 -4.05 4.69 1.59
CA HIS A 82 -2.94 5.48 1.07
C HIS A 82 -1.68 5.17 1.86
N ALA A 83 -0.56 5.45 1.24
CA ALA A 83 0.74 5.27 1.88
C ALA A 83 1.72 6.28 1.31
N THR A 84 2.55 6.83 2.18
CA THR A 84 3.63 7.71 1.77
C THR A 84 4.88 6.87 1.65
N LEU A 85 5.54 6.91 0.49
CA LEU A 85 6.65 6.03 0.20
C LEU A 85 7.79 6.81 -0.46
N PRO A 86 9.03 6.38 -0.21
CA PRO A 86 10.15 6.94 -0.98
C PRO A 86 9.97 6.64 -2.46
N PRO A 87 10.54 7.47 -3.34
CA PRO A 87 10.46 7.19 -4.77
C PRO A 87 11.07 5.83 -5.08
N GLY A 88 10.43 5.10 -5.98
CA GLY A 88 10.91 3.79 -6.36
C GLY A 88 9.79 2.92 -6.90
N ASP A 89 10.15 1.68 -7.20
CA ASP A 89 9.23 0.69 -7.74
C ASP A 89 8.81 -0.27 -6.65
N TYR A 90 7.53 -0.59 -6.62
CA TYR A 90 6.93 -1.41 -5.58
C TYR A 90 5.88 -2.34 -6.15
N ILE A 91 5.43 -3.26 -5.31
CA ILE A 91 4.33 -4.16 -5.63
C ILE A 91 3.31 -4.06 -4.50
N LEU A 92 2.04 -3.86 -4.87
CA LEU A 92 0.93 -3.90 -3.92
C LEU A 92 0.30 -5.28 -3.99
N ASP A 93 0.18 -5.94 -2.85
CA ASP A 93 -0.40 -7.28 -2.78
C ASP A 93 -1.30 -7.35 -1.55
N VAL A 94 -2.00 -8.46 -1.40
CA VAL A 94 -2.87 -8.70 -0.27
C VAL A 94 -2.17 -9.67 0.67
N GLN A 95 -2.12 -9.32 1.95
CA GLN A 95 -1.48 -10.18 2.93
C GLN A 95 -2.21 -11.52 3.00
N GLY A 96 -1.44 -12.59 2.92
CA GLY A 96 -2.01 -13.93 3.01
C GLY A 96 -2.80 -14.35 1.79
N ARG A 97 -2.61 -13.69 0.66
CA ARG A 97 -3.38 -13.95 -0.55
C ARG A 97 -3.37 -15.43 -0.93
N VAL A 98 -2.19 -16.04 -0.94
CA VAL A 98 -2.07 -17.43 -1.34
C VAL A 98 -2.69 -18.35 -0.29
N ALA A 99 -2.38 -18.11 0.97
CA ALA A 99 -2.87 -18.97 2.06
C ALA A 99 -4.39 -18.92 2.18
N LYS A 100 -4.98 -17.77 1.93
CA LYS A 100 -6.43 -17.61 2.01
C LYS A 100 -7.14 -17.92 0.70
N ARG A 101 -6.37 -18.28 -0.31
CA ARG A 101 -6.90 -18.60 -1.63
C ARG A 101 -7.73 -17.46 -2.23
N LEU A 102 -7.23 -16.26 -2.05
CA LEU A 102 -7.89 -15.09 -2.58
C LEU A 102 -7.51 -14.90 -4.04
N ARG A 103 -8.46 -14.43 -4.82
CA ARG A 103 -8.20 -14.06 -6.20
C ARG A 103 -7.94 -12.57 -6.25
N ALA A 104 -6.70 -12.21 -6.39
CA ALA A 104 -6.28 -10.83 -6.49
C ALA A 104 -4.99 -10.81 -7.27
N ARG A 105 -4.74 -9.72 -7.96
CA ARG A 105 -3.53 -9.57 -8.77
C ARG A 105 -2.63 -8.55 -8.11
N PRO A 106 -1.41 -8.95 -7.74
CA PRO A 106 -0.45 -7.96 -7.28
C PRO A 106 -0.26 -6.88 -8.34
N GLN A 107 -0.16 -5.64 -7.90
CA GLN A 107 -0.06 -4.49 -8.79
C GLN A 107 1.31 -3.87 -8.67
N GLN A 108 2.02 -3.77 -9.78
CA GLN A 108 3.29 -3.06 -9.80
C GLN A 108 3.02 -1.58 -9.96
N PHE A 109 3.74 -0.75 -9.22
CA PHE A 109 3.55 0.69 -9.34
C PHE A 109 4.85 1.40 -9.03
N LYS A 110 4.93 2.64 -9.49
CA LYS A 110 6.10 3.48 -9.28
C LYS A 110 5.70 4.72 -8.51
N VAL A 111 6.47 5.04 -7.49
CA VAL A 111 6.28 6.26 -6.71
C VAL A 111 7.29 7.29 -7.17
N VAL A 112 6.80 8.50 -7.45
CA VAL A 112 7.63 9.61 -7.87
C VAL A 112 7.52 10.71 -6.83
N SER A 113 8.64 11.39 -6.56
CA SER A 113 8.69 12.45 -5.55
C SER A 113 7.60 13.48 -5.78
N ASN A 114 6.90 13.84 -4.72
CA ASN A 114 5.89 14.88 -4.70
C ASN A 114 4.72 14.63 -5.64
N GLN A 115 4.52 13.38 -6.04
CA GLN A 115 3.42 13.02 -6.92
C GLN A 115 2.56 11.94 -6.26
N THR A 116 1.32 11.85 -6.71
CA THR A 116 0.38 10.84 -6.24
C THR A 116 0.16 9.83 -7.36
N VAL A 117 0.27 8.56 -7.02
CA VAL A 117 -0.03 7.48 -7.96
C VAL A 117 -1.24 6.73 -7.42
N ARG A 118 -2.15 6.37 -8.31
CA ARG A 118 -3.35 5.62 -7.91
C ARG A 118 -3.19 4.16 -8.26
N VAL A 119 -3.41 3.29 -7.26
CA VAL A 119 -3.30 1.85 -7.43
C VAL A 119 -4.49 1.23 -6.72
N ASP A 120 -5.43 0.71 -7.48
CA ASP A 120 -6.61 0.05 -6.92
C ASP A 120 -6.38 -1.44 -6.81
N MET A 121 -7.11 -2.09 -5.90
CA MET A 121 -6.99 -3.52 -5.69
C MET A 121 -8.37 -4.14 -5.62
N ASP A 122 -8.58 -5.21 -6.36
CA ASP A 122 -9.81 -5.99 -6.30
C ASP A 122 -9.48 -7.35 -5.70
N ILE A 123 -10.31 -7.79 -4.75
CA ILE A 123 -10.17 -9.10 -4.13
C ILE A 123 -11.46 -9.87 -4.38
N ASP A 124 -11.31 -11.07 -4.93
CA ASP A 124 -12.40 -12.03 -5.02
C ASP A 124 -12.15 -13.09 -3.96
N THR A 125 -13.02 -13.14 -2.98
CA THR A 125 -12.86 -14.08 -1.86
C THR A 125 -13.16 -15.50 -2.26
N GLY A 126 -13.83 -15.70 -3.37
CA GLY A 126 -14.17 -17.05 -3.79
C GLY A 126 -15.27 -17.70 -2.99
N ILE A 127 -15.96 -16.97 -2.15
CA ILE A 127 -17.06 -17.52 -1.36
C ILE A 127 -18.24 -17.74 -2.28
N ARG A 128 -18.75 -18.95 -2.27
CA ARG A 128 -19.87 -19.35 -3.12
C ARG A 128 -21.16 -19.48 -2.32
#